data_dc8f0c3852bbf43722fd020063b34afc
#
_entry.id   dc8f0c3852bbf43722fd020063b34afc
#
_cell.length_a   1.000
_cell.length_b   1.000
_cell.length_c   1.000
_cell.angle_alpha   90.00
_cell.angle_beta   90.00
_cell.angle_gamma   90.00
#
_symmetry.space_group_name_H-M   'P 1'
#
loop_
_entity.id
_entity.type
_entity.pdbx_description
1 polymer ?
#
loop_
_entity_poly.entity_id
_entity_poly.type
_entity_poly.pdbx_seq_one_letter_code
_entity_poly.pdbx_strand_id
1 'polypeptide(L)'
;MSFEINILIEIPKDSIIKYEMDVETGVIVVDRVLTVKMIYPCNYGYILDTREQDGDHMDAFVLGNYSLTPTSIIKSRPVGVVLTQDQDGTDSKVIAVPVTKVDPSFSNIDDMNDIPVYMRNKLQHFIEHHKDLEKDKYVKILGWRCKDAAKKLILEAAERYNSEL
;
A
#
# COMPACT_ATOMS: atom_id res chain seq x y z
N MET A 1 -18.54 -6.91 -12.53
CA MET A 1 -18.05 -7.13 -11.15
C MET A 1 -16.67 -6.50 -10.98
N SER A 2 -16.48 -5.78 -9.89
CA SER A 2 -15.16 -5.22 -9.57
C SER A 2 -14.23 -6.31 -9.02
N PHE A 3 -12.94 -6.14 -9.29
CA PHE A 3 -11.91 -6.99 -8.73
C PHE A 3 -11.67 -6.56 -7.27
N GLU A 4 -11.82 -7.49 -6.34
CA GLU A 4 -11.71 -7.21 -4.91
C GLU A 4 -10.50 -7.91 -4.30
N ILE A 5 -9.88 -7.26 -3.33
CA ILE A 5 -8.72 -7.75 -2.59
C ILE A 5 -8.92 -7.54 -1.09
N ASN A 6 -8.26 -8.34 -0.29
CA ASN A 6 -8.22 -8.17 1.16
C ASN A 6 -6.86 -7.61 1.56
N ILE A 7 -6.88 -6.48 2.25
CA ILE A 7 -5.66 -5.80 2.72
C ILE A 7 -5.63 -5.87 4.24
N LEU A 8 -4.54 -6.41 4.78
CA LEU A 8 -4.27 -6.36 6.21
C LEU A 8 -3.57 -5.05 6.53
N ILE A 9 -4.15 -4.27 7.43
CA ILE A 9 -3.60 -2.97 7.83
C ILE A 9 -2.49 -3.17 8.85
N GLU A 10 -1.32 -2.64 8.54
CA GLU A 10 -0.18 -2.60 9.46
C GLU A 10 -0.04 -1.22 10.10
N ILE A 11 -0.21 -0.15 9.31
CA ILE A 11 0.06 1.22 9.71
C ILE A 11 -1.20 2.06 9.51
N PRO A 12 -1.75 2.65 10.60
CA PRO A 12 -2.93 3.48 10.48
C PRO A 12 -2.61 4.84 9.83
N LYS A 13 -3.60 5.39 9.13
CA LYS A 13 -3.55 6.78 8.65
C LYS A 13 -3.13 7.72 9.79
N ASP A 14 -2.30 8.71 9.47
CA ASP A 14 -1.77 9.73 10.38
C ASP A 14 -0.69 9.23 11.36
N SER A 15 -0.26 7.97 11.24
CA SER A 15 0.83 7.44 12.07
C SER A 15 2.17 8.05 11.68
N ILE A 16 3.00 8.33 12.66
CA ILE A 16 4.42 8.61 12.52
C ILE A 16 5.27 7.34 12.75
N ILE A 17 4.63 6.27 13.18
CA ILE A 17 5.28 5.00 13.50
C ILE A 17 5.07 4.02 12.36
N LYS A 18 6.16 3.42 11.89
CA LYS A 18 6.11 2.30 10.97
C LYS A 18 5.95 1.02 11.76
N TYR A 19 4.80 0.39 11.62
CA TYR A 19 4.51 -0.93 12.16
C TYR A 19 4.68 -2.00 11.10
N GLU A 20 5.02 -3.19 11.53
CA GLU A 20 5.17 -4.34 10.66
C GLU A 20 4.55 -5.58 11.31
N MET A 21 3.83 -6.36 10.53
CA MET A 21 3.29 -7.64 10.98
C MET A 21 4.40 -8.69 11.00
N ASP A 22 4.63 -9.29 12.16
CA ASP A 22 5.40 -10.51 12.24
C ASP A 22 4.47 -11.67 11.88
N VAL A 23 4.63 -12.20 10.67
CA VAL A 23 3.74 -13.24 10.14
C VAL A 23 3.87 -14.57 10.89
N GLU A 24 5.01 -14.82 11.53
CA GLU A 24 5.22 -16.04 12.31
C GLU A 24 4.46 -16.02 13.63
N THR A 25 4.45 -14.88 14.30
CA THR A 25 3.81 -14.73 15.62
C THR A 25 2.42 -14.11 15.55
N GLY A 26 2.07 -13.45 14.44
CA GLY A 26 0.81 -12.73 14.30
C GLY A 26 0.74 -11.44 15.12
N VAL A 27 1.89 -10.90 15.53
CA VAL A 27 1.98 -9.70 16.37
C VAL A 27 2.48 -8.52 15.53
N ILE A 28 1.89 -7.36 15.76
CA ILE A 28 2.37 -6.09 15.18
C ILE A 28 3.59 -5.62 15.98
N VAL A 29 4.67 -5.32 15.27
CA VAL A 29 5.94 -4.88 15.84
C VAL A 29 6.19 -3.44 15.42
N VAL A 30 6.74 -2.62 16.32
CA VAL A 30 7.25 -1.30 15.96
C VAL A 30 8.57 -1.49 15.22
N ASP A 31 8.56 -1.25 13.91
CA ASP A 31 9.78 -1.33 13.10
C ASP A 31 10.65 -0.08 13.36
N ARG A 32 10.07 1.09 13.20
CA ARG A 32 10.76 2.35 13.49
C ARG A 32 9.78 3.50 13.65
N VAL A 33 10.23 4.56 14.31
CA VAL A 33 9.60 5.87 14.27
C VAL A 33 10.18 6.60 13.05
N LEU A 34 9.34 7.25 12.23
CA LEU A 34 9.83 7.99 11.07
C LEU A 34 10.82 9.07 11.52
N THR A 35 11.93 9.19 10.80
CA THR A 35 12.97 10.17 11.07
C THR A 35 12.63 11.56 10.51
N VAL A 36 11.72 11.59 9.52
CA VAL A 36 11.21 12.83 8.93
C VAL A 36 9.97 13.30 9.67
N LYS A 37 9.67 14.59 9.59
CA LYS A 37 8.47 15.17 10.20
C LYS A 37 7.27 15.01 9.26
N MET A 38 6.93 13.76 8.98
CA MET A 38 5.82 13.36 8.09
C MET A 38 4.98 12.30 8.77
N ILE A 39 3.73 12.18 8.32
CA ILE A 39 2.80 11.14 8.76
C ILE A 39 2.34 10.32 7.55
N TYR A 40 1.93 9.09 7.77
CA TYR A 40 1.32 8.26 6.72
C TYR A 40 0.04 8.95 6.21
N PRO A 41 -0.06 9.23 4.90
CA PRO A 41 -1.20 10.00 4.37
C PRO A 41 -2.50 9.19 4.30
N CYS A 42 -2.41 7.87 4.35
CA CYS A 42 -3.55 6.96 4.42
C CYS A 42 -3.14 5.66 5.09
N ASN A 43 -4.10 4.78 5.30
CA ASN A 43 -3.83 3.45 5.88
C ASN A 43 -2.93 2.66 4.93
N TYR A 44 -2.04 1.86 5.49
CA TYR A 44 -1.02 1.12 4.76
C TYR A 44 -0.92 -0.30 5.30
N GLY A 45 -0.72 -1.24 4.40
CA GLY A 45 -0.53 -2.63 4.77
C GLY A 45 -0.15 -3.47 3.57
N TYR A 46 -0.59 -4.72 3.54
CA TYR A 46 -0.28 -5.62 2.43
C TYR A 46 -1.49 -6.44 2.02
N ILE A 47 -1.48 -6.85 0.77
CA ILE A 47 -2.53 -7.68 0.18
C ILE A 47 -2.29 -9.12 0.60
N LEU A 48 -3.31 -9.75 1.19
CA LEU A 48 -3.23 -11.14 1.63
C LEU A 48 -3.04 -12.08 0.44
N ASP A 49 -2.37 -13.20 0.69
CA ASP A 49 -2.15 -14.26 -0.29
C ASP A 49 -1.42 -13.78 -1.55
N THR A 50 -0.44 -12.89 -1.35
CA THR A 50 0.43 -12.39 -2.41
C THR A 50 1.89 -12.62 -2.05
N ARG A 51 2.75 -12.69 -3.08
CA ARG A 51 4.19 -12.80 -2.92
C ARG A 51 4.90 -12.01 -4.01
N GLU A 52 5.68 -11.01 -3.62
CA GLU A 52 6.55 -10.28 -4.51
C GLU A 52 7.84 -11.07 -4.81
N GLN A 53 8.62 -10.61 -5.76
CA GLN A 53 9.87 -11.29 -6.14
C GLN A 53 10.90 -11.29 -5.02
N ASP A 54 10.86 -10.31 -4.12
CA ASP A 54 11.74 -10.22 -2.95
C ASP A 54 11.34 -11.14 -1.78
N GLY A 55 10.21 -11.84 -1.90
CA GLY A 55 9.70 -12.75 -0.88
C GLY A 55 8.69 -12.13 0.07
N ASP A 56 8.46 -10.82 -0.01
CA ASP A 56 7.49 -10.13 0.84
C ASP A 56 6.08 -10.12 0.21
N HIS A 57 5.07 -9.83 1.02
CA HIS A 57 3.72 -9.56 0.52
C HIS A 57 3.71 -8.26 -0.29
N MET A 58 2.71 -8.12 -1.16
CA MET A 58 2.55 -6.93 -1.97
C MET A 58 1.94 -5.77 -1.15
N ASP A 59 2.65 -4.66 -1.06
CA ASP A 59 2.25 -3.48 -0.28
C ASP A 59 1.08 -2.73 -0.93
N ALA A 60 0.24 -2.13 -0.08
CA ALA A 60 -0.89 -1.32 -0.53
C ALA A 60 -1.16 -0.14 0.40
N PHE A 61 -1.50 1.01 -0.20
CA PHE A 61 -2.13 2.13 0.46
C PHE A 61 -3.64 2.04 0.25
N VAL A 62 -4.40 2.25 1.31
CA VAL A 62 -5.87 2.29 1.25
C VAL A 62 -6.34 3.71 1.53
N LEU A 63 -6.92 4.36 0.51
CA LEU A 63 -7.48 5.70 0.68
C LEU A 63 -8.64 5.65 1.68
N GLY A 64 -8.70 6.62 2.56
CA GLY A 64 -9.74 6.67 3.58
C GLY A 64 -9.68 7.95 4.39
N ASN A 65 -10.79 8.26 5.05
CA ASN A 65 -10.91 9.44 5.91
C ASN A 65 -10.56 9.16 7.37
N TYR A 66 -10.42 7.89 7.74
CA TYR A 66 -10.26 7.46 9.13
C TYR A 66 -9.09 6.50 9.29
N SER A 67 -8.47 6.54 10.46
CA SER A 67 -7.45 5.57 10.86
C SER A 67 -8.10 4.21 11.13
N LEU A 68 -7.56 3.16 10.52
CA LEU A 68 -7.99 1.79 10.77
C LEU A 68 -7.11 1.15 11.83
N THR A 69 -7.70 0.26 12.62
CA THR A 69 -6.95 -0.51 13.63
C THR A 69 -5.94 -1.43 12.95
N PRO A 70 -4.66 -1.43 13.37
CA PRO A 70 -3.70 -2.43 12.90
C PRO A 70 -4.22 -3.86 13.09
N THR A 71 -3.90 -4.73 12.17
CA THR A 71 -4.37 -6.13 12.04
C THR A 71 -5.79 -6.30 11.51
N SER A 72 -6.55 -5.22 11.34
CA SER A 72 -7.84 -5.34 10.67
C SER A 72 -7.66 -5.60 9.17
N ILE A 73 -8.59 -6.35 8.59
CA ILE A 73 -8.63 -6.64 7.15
C ILE A 73 -9.74 -5.80 6.53
N ILE A 74 -9.39 -5.02 5.52
CA ILE A 74 -10.37 -4.23 4.79
C ILE A 74 -10.50 -4.75 3.36
N LYS A 75 -11.73 -5.07 2.97
CA LYS A 75 -12.03 -5.44 1.60
C LYS A 75 -12.01 -4.20 0.72
N SER A 76 -11.18 -4.24 -0.31
CA SER A 76 -10.86 -3.09 -1.15
C SER A 76 -10.83 -3.48 -2.62
N ARG A 77 -10.76 -2.48 -3.49
CA ARG A 77 -10.52 -2.66 -4.91
C ARG A 77 -9.33 -1.81 -5.33
N PRO A 78 -8.42 -2.33 -6.15
CA PRO A 78 -7.29 -1.54 -6.62
C PRO A 78 -7.76 -0.51 -7.65
N VAL A 79 -7.18 0.69 -7.57
CA VAL A 79 -7.46 1.77 -8.51
C VAL A 79 -6.20 2.24 -9.24
N GLY A 80 -5.04 1.80 -8.81
CA GLY A 80 -3.77 2.12 -9.46
C GLY A 80 -2.60 1.48 -8.74
N VAL A 81 -1.41 1.74 -9.24
CA VAL A 81 -0.16 1.27 -8.65
C VAL A 81 0.94 2.30 -8.87
N VAL A 82 1.76 2.51 -7.86
CA VAL A 82 2.96 3.35 -7.95
C VAL A 82 4.17 2.41 -8.01
N LEU A 83 4.93 2.53 -9.09
CA LEU A 83 6.17 1.78 -9.27
C LEU A 83 7.32 2.59 -8.68
N THR A 84 8.10 1.97 -7.82
CA THR A 84 9.21 2.61 -7.11
C THR A 84 10.50 1.85 -7.28
N GLN A 85 11.60 2.53 -7.02
CA GLN A 85 12.93 1.94 -6.91
C GLN A 85 13.60 2.49 -5.67
N ASP A 86 14.19 1.61 -4.89
CA ASP A 86 14.99 1.99 -3.72
C ASP A 86 16.35 1.28 -3.76
N GLN A 87 17.11 1.37 -2.66
CA GLN A 87 18.44 0.76 -2.54
C GLN A 87 18.43 -0.77 -2.73
N ASP A 88 17.28 -1.42 -2.50
CA ASP A 88 17.13 -2.88 -2.60
C ASP A 88 16.55 -3.33 -3.94
N GLY A 89 16.11 -2.41 -4.78
CA GLY A 89 15.58 -2.71 -6.12
C GLY A 89 14.23 -2.07 -6.39
N THR A 90 13.48 -2.67 -7.32
CA THR A 90 12.15 -2.18 -7.71
C THR A 90 11.06 -2.76 -6.81
N ASP A 91 10.03 -1.96 -6.56
CA ASP A 91 8.91 -2.32 -5.73
C ASP A 91 7.62 -1.73 -6.32
N SER A 92 6.48 -2.27 -5.92
CA SER A 92 5.16 -1.81 -6.35
C SER A 92 4.32 -1.50 -5.11
N LYS A 93 3.67 -0.33 -5.13
CA LYS A 93 2.73 0.04 -4.08
C LYS A 93 1.36 0.23 -4.69
N VAL A 94 0.47 -0.73 -4.42
CA VAL A 94 -0.91 -0.67 -4.91
C VAL A 94 -1.64 0.46 -4.19
N ILE A 95 -2.44 1.20 -4.95
CA ILE A 95 -3.36 2.18 -4.40
C ILE A 95 -4.77 1.60 -4.52
N ALA A 96 -5.45 1.50 -3.39
CA ALA A 96 -6.77 0.89 -3.31
C ALA A 96 -7.76 1.81 -2.60
N VAL A 97 -9.03 1.56 -2.85
CA VAL A 97 -10.15 2.18 -2.12
C VAL A 97 -11.00 1.08 -1.51
N PRO A 98 -11.66 1.33 -0.37
CA PRO A 98 -12.60 0.36 0.18
C PRO A 98 -13.70 0.04 -0.83
N VAL A 99 -14.19 -1.20 -0.84
CA VAL A 99 -15.40 -1.51 -1.62
C VAL A 99 -16.57 -0.68 -1.09
N THR A 100 -17.52 -0.35 -1.96
CA THR A 100 -18.65 0.55 -1.63
C THR A 100 -19.44 0.09 -0.40
N LYS A 101 -19.57 -1.20 -0.20
CA LYS A 101 -20.26 -1.77 0.97
C LYS A 101 -19.56 -1.39 2.29
N VAL A 102 -18.23 -1.28 2.27
CA VAL A 102 -17.43 -0.95 3.46
C VAL A 102 -17.41 0.55 3.69
N ASP A 103 -17.13 1.33 2.64
CA ASP A 103 -17.13 2.79 2.70
C ASP A 103 -17.56 3.37 1.35
N PRO A 104 -18.77 3.93 1.25
CA PRO A 104 -19.26 4.48 -0.01
C PRO A 104 -18.60 5.81 -0.41
N SER A 105 -17.80 6.43 0.46
CA SER A 105 -17.17 7.73 0.19
C SER A 105 -16.24 7.73 -1.01
N PHE A 106 -15.73 6.56 -1.41
CA PHE A 106 -14.77 6.41 -2.51
C PHE A 106 -15.36 5.68 -3.71
N SER A 107 -16.68 5.52 -3.78
CA SER A 107 -17.35 4.78 -4.87
C SER A 107 -17.19 5.43 -6.23
N ASN A 108 -16.89 6.73 -6.29
CA ASN A 108 -16.67 7.48 -7.52
C ASN A 108 -15.22 7.35 -8.05
N ILE A 109 -14.32 6.73 -7.32
CA ILE A 109 -12.95 6.49 -7.76
C ILE A 109 -12.89 5.09 -8.37
N ASP A 110 -12.71 5.02 -9.69
CA ASP A 110 -12.62 3.77 -10.44
C ASP A 110 -11.21 3.49 -10.92
N ASP A 111 -10.46 4.52 -11.30
CA ASP A 111 -9.09 4.40 -11.80
C ASP A 111 -8.22 5.51 -11.21
N MET A 112 -6.90 5.41 -11.42
CA MET A 112 -5.93 6.37 -10.85
C MET A 112 -6.24 7.83 -11.20
N ASN A 113 -6.77 8.09 -12.38
CA ASN A 113 -7.09 9.44 -12.82
C ASN A 113 -8.29 10.05 -12.07
N ASP A 114 -9.10 9.23 -11.42
CA ASP A 114 -10.21 9.69 -10.58
C ASP A 114 -9.76 10.11 -9.19
N ILE A 115 -8.54 9.73 -8.79
CA ILE A 115 -7.98 10.18 -7.53
C ILE A 115 -7.67 11.67 -7.64
N PRO A 116 -8.17 12.51 -6.73
CA PRO A 116 -7.87 13.95 -6.78
C PRO A 116 -6.36 14.21 -6.84
N VAL A 117 -5.96 15.15 -7.67
CA VAL A 117 -4.54 15.46 -7.92
C VAL A 117 -3.79 15.74 -6.61
N TYR A 118 -4.40 16.52 -5.70
CA TYR A 118 -3.77 16.85 -4.43
C TYR A 118 -3.49 15.60 -3.58
N MET A 119 -4.34 14.60 -3.66
CA MET A 119 -4.19 13.34 -2.93
C MET A 119 -3.07 12.48 -3.55
N ARG A 120 -3.02 12.41 -4.89
CA ARG A 120 -1.90 11.74 -5.59
C ARG A 120 -0.57 12.41 -5.25
N ASN A 121 -0.55 13.75 -5.22
CA ASN A 121 0.64 14.50 -4.87
C ASN A 121 1.10 14.24 -3.42
N LYS A 122 0.17 14.15 -2.48
CA LYS A 122 0.48 13.79 -1.09
C LYS A 122 1.08 12.40 -0.97
N LEU A 123 0.49 11.42 -1.64
CA LEU A 123 1.00 10.05 -1.66
C LEU A 123 2.39 10.00 -2.26
N GLN A 124 2.59 10.60 -3.41
CA GLN A 124 3.88 10.62 -4.09
C GLN A 124 4.94 11.29 -3.24
N HIS A 125 4.64 12.44 -2.67
CA HIS A 125 5.55 13.18 -1.80
C HIS A 125 5.98 12.33 -0.60
N PHE A 126 5.02 11.69 0.06
CA PHE A 126 5.31 10.80 1.18
C PHE A 126 6.22 9.63 0.75
N ILE A 127 5.88 8.96 -0.34
CA ILE A 127 6.67 7.82 -0.85
C ILE A 127 8.10 8.25 -1.16
N GLU A 128 8.28 9.39 -1.83
CA GLU A 128 9.60 9.89 -2.22
C GLU A 128 10.47 10.30 -1.02
N HIS A 129 9.88 10.84 0.04
CA HIS A 129 10.61 11.58 1.07
C HIS A 129 10.60 10.96 2.47
N HIS A 130 9.79 9.93 2.73
CA HIS A 130 9.70 9.39 4.09
C HIS A 130 11.00 8.75 4.61
N LYS A 131 11.95 8.44 3.75
CA LYS A 131 13.27 7.89 4.09
C LYS A 131 14.40 8.89 3.96
N ASP A 132 14.14 10.17 3.71
CA ASP A 132 15.18 11.17 3.36
C ASP A 132 16.28 11.32 4.41
N LEU A 133 15.94 11.15 5.69
CA LEU A 133 16.90 11.27 6.78
C LEU A 133 17.52 9.94 7.22
N GLU A 134 17.18 8.85 6.55
CA GLU A 134 17.77 7.53 6.80
C GLU A 134 19.01 7.36 5.94
N LYS A 135 20.12 7.00 6.60
CA LYS A 135 21.42 6.85 5.94
C LYS A 135 21.37 5.76 4.86
N ASP A 136 21.87 6.09 3.66
CA ASP A 136 22.02 5.19 2.52
C ASP A 136 20.68 4.63 2.00
N LYS A 137 19.57 5.31 2.29
CA LYS A 137 18.24 4.95 1.79
C LYS A 137 17.65 6.05 0.92
N TYR A 138 16.95 5.63 -0.12
CA TYR A 138 16.23 6.53 -1.02
C TYR A 138 15.02 5.82 -1.61
N VAL A 139 14.07 6.59 -2.12
CA VAL A 139 12.95 6.07 -2.91
C VAL A 139 12.79 6.96 -4.14
N LYS A 140 12.76 6.35 -5.30
CA LYS A 140 12.54 7.01 -6.58
C LYS A 140 11.23 6.52 -7.18
N ILE A 141 10.38 7.44 -7.60
CA ILE A 141 9.15 7.11 -8.32
C ILE A 141 9.51 6.81 -9.79
N LEU A 142 9.15 5.63 -10.26
CA LEU A 142 9.29 5.24 -11.66
C LEU A 142 8.05 5.61 -12.47
N GLY A 143 6.89 5.68 -11.83
CA GLY A 143 5.65 6.11 -12.44
C GLY A 143 4.41 5.54 -11.78
N TRP A 144 3.28 6.11 -12.17
CA TRP A 144 1.95 5.62 -11.81
C TRP A 144 1.40 4.80 -12.96
N ARG A 145 0.62 3.76 -12.66
CA ARG A 145 -0.07 2.93 -13.65
C ARG A 145 -1.53 2.76 -13.26
N CYS A 146 -2.35 2.43 -14.24
CA CYS A 146 -3.81 2.29 -14.09
C CYS A 146 -4.22 1.06 -13.27
N LYS A 147 -5.51 0.95 -12.97
CA LYS A 147 -6.06 -0.17 -12.23
C LYS A 147 -5.83 -1.52 -12.90
N ASP A 148 -5.84 -1.58 -14.22
CA ASP A 148 -5.61 -2.85 -14.95
C ASP A 148 -4.17 -3.33 -14.78
N ALA A 149 -3.21 -2.42 -14.77
CA ALA A 149 -1.82 -2.75 -14.46
C ALA A 149 -1.67 -3.23 -13.02
N ALA A 150 -2.36 -2.57 -12.07
CA ALA A 150 -2.38 -3.01 -10.67
C ALA A 150 -2.96 -4.42 -10.54
N LYS A 151 -4.09 -4.69 -11.18
CA LYS A 151 -4.73 -6.01 -11.18
C LYS A 151 -3.78 -7.08 -11.72
N LYS A 152 -3.10 -6.82 -12.82
CA LYS A 152 -2.15 -7.75 -13.40
C LYS A 152 -1.03 -8.11 -12.42
N LEU A 153 -0.43 -7.10 -11.79
CA LEU A 153 0.63 -7.32 -10.80
C LEU A 153 0.14 -8.11 -9.59
N ILE A 154 -1.07 -7.82 -9.11
CA ILE A 154 -1.68 -8.54 -7.98
C ILE A 154 -1.90 -10.01 -8.35
N LEU A 155 -2.41 -10.30 -9.56
CA LEU A 155 -2.62 -11.68 -10.00
C LEU A 155 -1.30 -12.45 -10.13
N GLU A 156 -0.24 -11.81 -10.64
CA GLU A 156 1.10 -12.40 -10.71
C GLU A 156 1.65 -12.71 -9.31
N ALA A 157 1.46 -11.80 -8.35
CA ALA A 157 1.87 -12.00 -6.95
C ALA A 157 1.07 -13.11 -6.28
N ALA A 158 -0.23 -13.23 -6.58
CA ALA A 158 -1.08 -14.30 -6.10
C ALA A 158 -0.64 -15.66 -6.66
N GLU A 159 -0.26 -15.73 -7.94
CA GLU A 159 0.27 -16.96 -8.53
C GLU A 159 1.57 -17.39 -7.86
N ARG A 160 2.48 -16.46 -7.57
CA ARG A 160 3.73 -16.79 -6.84
C ARG A 160 3.41 -17.36 -5.46
N TYR A 161 2.50 -16.74 -4.73
CA TYR A 161 2.08 -17.23 -3.42
C TYR A 161 1.51 -18.64 -3.50
N ASN A 162 0.60 -18.88 -4.44
CA ASN A 162 -0.02 -20.19 -4.61
C ASN A 162 0.96 -21.28 -5.03
N SER A 163 2.02 -20.93 -5.75
CA SER A 163 3.05 -21.89 -6.16
C SER A 163 3.94 -22.36 -5.01
N GLU A 164 3.92 -21.66 -3.87
CA GLU A 164 4.67 -22.02 -2.66
C GLU A 164 3.90 -22.99 -1.74
N LEU A 165 2.61 -23.19 -2.02
CA LEU A 165 1.76 -24.08 -1.22
C LEU A 165 1.91 -25.58 -1.67
#